data_7491d61d50084c5c549e7eddd55fe739
#
_entry.id   7491d61d50084c5c549e7eddd55fe739
#
_cell.length_a   1.000
_cell.length_b   1.000
_cell.length_c   1.000
_cell.angle_alpha   90.00
_cell.angle_beta   90.00
_cell.angle_gamma   90.00
#
_symmetry.space_group_name_H-M   'P 1'
#
loop_
_entity.id
_entity.type
_entity.pdbx_description
1 polymer ?
#
loop_
_entity_poly.entity_id
_entity_poly.type
_entity_poly.pdbx_seq_one_letter_code
_entity_poly.pdbx_strand_id
1 'polypeptide(L)'
;MPTLELAGVHHVKIPVTDLDRSLDWYRRVFGLRPAMEFRDADGVVRGLVCEAPGLGPTSVGLRVNPAAAEGCAGFDPVSFAVRGRADLEAWAAHLDGLGVEHSPVIEASIGWLLVFADPDGLALHLYTWDEHGRDHADRPGYGRAV
;
A
#
# COMPACT_ATOMS: atom_id res chain seq x y z
N MET A 1 29.27 12.28 -19.86
CA MET A 1 28.24 12.82 -18.93
C MET A 1 27.39 11.70 -18.43
N PRO A 2 27.17 11.61 -17.11
CA PRO A 2 26.22 10.62 -16.59
C PRO A 2 24.81 11.00 -17.05
N THR A 3 24.03 9.98 -17.41
CA THR A 3 22.60 10.14 -17.67
C THR A 3 21.87 10.39 -16.34
N LEU A 4 20.96 11.37 -16.33
CA LEU A 4 20.15 11.63 -15.13
C LEU A 4 18.98 10.66 -15.11
N GLU A 5 19.08 9.61 -14.33
CA GLU A 5 18.06 8.57 -14.18
C GLU A 5 17.77 8.30 -12.72
N LEU A 6 16.52 8.00 -12.43
CA LEU A 6 16.14 7.48 -11.10
C LEU A 6 16.53 5.98 -11.02
N ALA A 7 16.87 5.53 -9.83
CA ALA A 7 17.24 4.13 -9.58
C ALA A 7 16.11 3.35 -8.85
N GLY A 8 14.88 3.79 -9.00
CA GLY A 8 13.70 3.18 -8.40
C GLY A 8 13.10 4.02 -7.29
N VAL A 9 12.23 3.41 -6.50
CA VAL A 9 11.65 4.01 -5.29
C VAL A 9 12.42 3.46 -4.10
N HIS A 10 13.12 4.33 -3.36
CA HIS A 10 13.93 3.91 -2.21
C HIS A 10 13.06 3.45 -1.04
N HIS A 11 12.06 4.24 -0.68
CA HIS A 11 11.08 3.86 0.34
C HIS A 11 9.77 4.59 0.14
N VAL A 12 8.72 4.01 0.71
CA VAL A 12 7.39 4.61 0.84
C VAL A 12 7.19 4.89 2.33
N LYS A 13 6.82 6.11 2.70
CA LYS A 13 6.56 6.48 4.08
C LYS A 13 5.06 6.63 4.31
N ILE A 14 4.54 5.94 5.31
CA ILE A 14 3.13 5.93 5.68
C ILE A 14 2.97 6.60 7.03
N PRO A 15 2.18 7.68 7.13
CA PRO A 15 1.88 8.31 8.41
C PRO A 15 0.89 7.45 9.20
N VAL A 16 1.15 7.29 10.49
CA VAL A 16 0.31 6.51 11.39
C VAL A 16 0.03 7.28 12.68
N THR A 17 -1.07 6.96 13.36
CA THR A 17 -1.41 7.54 14.67
C THR A 17 -0.91 6.66 15.81
N ASP A 18 -0.93 5.35 15.65
CA ASP A 18 -0.52 4.36 16.63
C ASP A 18 0.44 3.36 15.97
N LEU A 19 1.72 3.45 16.32
CA LEU A 19 2.76 2.68 15.67
C LEU A 19 2.60 1.16 15.87
N ASP A 20 2.28 0.73 17.10
CA ASP A 20 2.14 -0.69 17.42
C ASP A 20 0.92 -1.31 16.72
N ARG A 21 -0.20 -0.60 16.72
CA ARG A 21 -1.41 -1.02 16.02
C ARG A 21 -1.16 -1.14 14.52
N SER A 22 -0.54 -0.13 13.93
CA SER A 22 -0.27 -0.12 12.49
C SER A 22 0.76 -1.17 12.09
N LEU A 23 1.83 -1.34 12.87
CA LEU A 23 2.81 -2.39 12.61
C LEU A 23 2.16 -3.79 12.64
N ASP A 24 1.33 -4.07 13.63
CA ASP A 24 0.62 -5.35 13.73
C ASP A 24 -0.25 -5.59 12.49
N TRP A 25 -0.99 -4.57 12.08
CA TRP A 25 -1.85 -4.64 10.89
C TRP A 25 -1.05 -4.86 9.60
N TYR A 26 -0.02 -4.04 9.36
CA TYR A 26 0.82 -4.16 8.17
C TYR A 26 1.61 -5.46 8.12
N ARG A 27 2.00 -5.99 9.28
CA ARG A 27 2.62 -7.31 9.38
C ARG A 27 1.66 -8.41 8.95
N ARG A 28 0.44 -8.39 9.43
CA ARG A 28 -0.59 -9.40 9.08
C ARG A 28 -1.01 -9.31 7.63
N VAL A 29 -1.14 -8.10 7.09
CA VAL A 29 -1.61 -7.89 5.71
C VAL A 29 -0.48 -8.11 4.71
N PHE A 30 0.66 -7.44 4.89
CA PHE A 30 1.74 -7.40 3.89
C PHE A 30 2.98 -8.20 4.30
N GLY A 31 3.03 -8.73 5.49
CA GLY A 31 4.22 -9.42 5.97
C GLY A 31 5.38 -8.48 6.29
N LEU A 32 5.12 -7.22 6.63
CA LEU A 32 6.16 -6.26 6.96
C LEU A 32 7.03 -6.75 8.12
N ARG A 33 8.34 -6.54 8.00
CA ARG A 33 9.33 -6.89 9.01
C ARG A 33 10.15 -5.65 9.37
N PRO A 34 10.10 -5.17 10.63
CA PRO A 34 10.94 -4.06 11.05
C PRO A 34 12.43 -4.37 10.89
N ALA A 35 13.16 -3.45 10.29
CA ALA A 35 14.60 -3.51 10.11
C ALA A 35 15.35 -2.43 10.90
N MET A 36 14.70 -1.30 11.15
CA MET A 36 15.31 -0.16 11.84
C MET A 36 14.24 0.64 12.57
N GLU A 37 14.60 1.14 13.76
CA GLU A 37 13.78 2.07 14.54
C GLU A 37 14.34 3.49 14.46
N PHE A 38 13.44 4.48 14.46
CA PHE A 38 13.79 5.88 14.65
C PHE A 38 13.25 6.37 15.98
N ARG A 39 14.16 6.90 16.81
CA ARG A 39 13.82 7.52 18.07
C ARG A 39 13.94 9.04 17.95
N ASP A 40 13.06 9.75 18.61
CA ASP A 40 13.20 11.19 18.76
C ASP A 40 14.18 11.56 19.91
N ALA A 41 14.32 12.86 20.19
CA ALA A 41 15.28 13.35 21.17
C ALA A 41 15.01 12.86 22.61
N ASP A 42 13.77 12.47 22.93
CA ASP A 42 13.40 11.91 24.24
C ASP A 42 13.51 10.38 24.31
N GLY A 43 14.02 9.75 23.25
CA GLY A 43 14.24 8.31 23.17
C GLY A 43 13.00 7.48 22.82
N VAL A 44 11.88 8.12 22.49
CA VAL A 44 10.64 7.42 22.10
C VAL A 44 10.72 7.01 20.64
N VAL A 45 10.37 5.76 20.35
CA VAL A 45 10.29 5.25 18.96
C VAL A 45 9.10 5.90 18.25
N ARG A 46 9.40 6.70 17.22
CA ARG A 46 8.39 7.43 16.43
C ARG A 46 8.27 6.92 15.00
N GLY A 47 9.09 5.98 14.61
CA GLY A 47 9.07 5.43 13.26
C GLY A 47 9.80 4.12 13.14
N LEU A 48 9.43 3.38 12.11
CA LEU A 48 10.04 2.11 11.74
C LEU A 48 10.33 2.12 10.25
N VAL A 49 11.45 1.52 9.87
CA VAL A 49 11.72 1.13 8.49
C VAL A 49 11.51 -0.39 8.41
N CYS A 50 10.66 -0.81 7.50
CA CYS A 50 10.29 -2.22 7.34
C CYS A 50 10.67 -2.73 5.96
N GLU A 51 11.09 -3.97 5.90
CA GLU A 51 11.15 -4.74 4.67
C GLU A 51 9.76 -5.29 4.33
N ALA A 52 9.44 -5.35 3.06
CA ALA A 52 8.17 -5.89 2.57
C ALA A 52 8.42 -6.97 1.52
N PRO A 53 7.85 -8.17 1.66
CA PRO A 53 7.95 -9.20 0.63
C PRO A 53 7.43 -8.68 -0.71
N GLY A 54 8.22 -8.88 -1.76
CA GLY A 54 7.88 -8.47 -3.13
C GLY A 54 8.32 -7.07 -3.53
N LEU A 55 8.80 -6.23 -2.60
CA LEU A 55 9.27 -4.87 -2.92
C LEU A 55 10.78 -4.78 -3.16
N GLY A 56 11.50 -5.90 -3.10
CA GLY A 56 12.95 -5.90 -3.30
C GLY A 56 13.65 -4.93 -2.34
N PRO A 57 14.50 -4.01 -2.83
CA PRO A 57 15.23 -3.07 -1.98
C PRO A 57 14.38 -1.90 -1.46
N THR A 58 13.16 -1.71 -2.00
CA THR A 58 12.25 -0.66 -1.54
C THR A 58 11.69 -1.01 -0.16
N SER A 59 11.89 -0.13 0.81
CA SER A 59 11.34 -0.30 2.16
C SER A 59 10.04 0.46 2.36
N VAL A 60 9.32 0.10 3.42
CA VAL A 60 8.11 0.80 3.88
C VAL A 60 8.40 1.40 5.25
N GLY A 61 8.30 2.71 5.35
CA GLY A 61 8.42 3.44 6.61
C GLY A 61 7.04 3.66 7.24
N LEU A 62 6.93 3.37 8.54
CA LEU A 62 5.78 3.77 9.35
C LEU A 62 6.25 4.91 10.25
N ARG A 63 5.57 6.07 10.18
CA ARG A 63 5.96 7.25 10.94
C ARG A 63 4.79 7.79 11.72
N VAL A 64 4.96 7.94 13.04
CA VAL A 64 3.93 8.59 13.87
C VAL A 64 3.82 10.06 13.46
N ASN A 65 2.70 10.40 12.89
CA ASN A 65 2.32 11.74 12.50
C ASN A 65 0.80 11.83 12.38
N PRO A 66 0.09 12.09 13.49
CA PRO A 66 -1.37 12.07 13.48
C PRO A 66 -2.00 13.05 12.50
N ALA A 67 -1.44 14.26 12.36
CA ALA A 67 -1.97 15.25 11.44
C ALA A 67 -1.85 14.80 9.97
N ALA A 68 -0.71 14.21 9.60
CA ALA A 68 -0.52 13.66 8.25
C ALA A 68 -1.41 12.43 8.02
N ALA A 69 -1.57 11.56 9.01
CA ALA A 69 -2.46 10.40 8.91
C ALA A 69 -3.91 10.84 8.67
N GLU A 70 -4.40 11.83 9.40
CA GLU A 70 -5.73 12.39 9.22
C GLU A 70 -5.87 13.03 7.82
N GLY A 71 -4.87 13.82 7.40
CA GLY A 71 -4.89 14.49 6.10
C GLY A 71 -4.81 13.52 4.91
N CYS A 72 -4.22 12.35 5.08
CA CYS A 72 -4.11 11.32 4.04
C CYS A 72 -5.28 10.33 4.04
N ALA A 73 -6.16 10.37 5.02
CA ALA A 73 -7.29 9.43 5.08
C ALA A 73 -8.17 9.56 3.82
N GLY A 74 -8.46 8.42 3.20
CA GLY A 74 -9.22 8.36 1.95
C GLY A 74 -8.41 8.61 0.67
N PHE A 75 -7.12 8.93 0.77
CA PHE A 75 -6.25 9.12 -0.38
C PHE A 75 -5.29 7.92 -0.54
N ASP A 76 -4.93 7.62 -1.79
CA ASP A 76 -4.08 6.50 -2.19
C ASP A 76 -2.72 6.99 -2.73
N PRO A 77 -1.75 7.30 -1.86
CA PRO A 77 -0.46 7.87 -2.32
C PRO A 77 0.41 6.86 -3.07
N VAL A 78 0.14 5.57 -2.94
CA VAL A 78 0.92 4.50 -3.56
C VAL A 78 0.01 3.37 -4.01
N SER A 79 0.34 2.79 -5.16
CA SER A 79 -0.29 1.57 -5.65
C SER A 79 0.77 0.48 -5.72
N PHE A 80 0.56 -0.61 -4.98
CA PHE A 80 1.44 -1.75 -5.04
C PHE A 80 1.05 -2.66 -6.20
N ALA A 81 2.04 -3.25 -6.85
CA ALA A 81 1.80 -4.09 -8.00
C ALA A 81 1.65 -5.57 -7.60
N VAL A 82 0.74 -6.23 -8.28
CA VAL A 82 0.65 -7.70 -8.36
C VAL A 82 0.70 -8.09 -9.84
N ARG A 83 0.91 -9.36 -10.14
CA ARG A 83 1.09 -9.79 -11.54
C ARG A 83 -0.21 -9.72 -12.32
N GLY A 84 -1.25 -10.38 -11.86
CA GLY A 84 -2.47 -10.51 -12.62
C GLY A 84 -3.71 -10.62 -11.73
N ARG A 85 -4.86 -10.78 -12.39
CA ARG A 85 -6.16 -10.84 -11.72
C ARG A 85 -6.26 -11.98 -10.70
N ALA A 86 -5.68 -13.14 -11.00
CA ALA A 86 -5.69 -14.26 -10.05
C ALA A 86 -4.98 -13.94 -8.74
N ASP A 87 -3.92 -13.11 -8.80
CA ASP A 87 -3.24 -12.64 -7.58
C ASP A 87 -4.15 -11.71 -6.76
N LEU A 88 -4.93 -10.85 -7.42
CA LEU A 88 -5.90 -10.00 -6.69
C LEU A 88 -6.99 -10.83 -6.02
N GLU A 89 -7.45 -11.89 -6.67
CA GLU A 89 -8.43 -12.81 -6.07
C GLU A 89 -7.85 -13.51 -4.83
N ALA A 90 -6.57 -13.91 -4.89
CA ALA A 90 -5.86 -14.48 -3.74
C ALA A 90 -5.69 -13.45 -2.62
N TRP A 91 -5.38 -12.20 -2.95
CA TRP A 91 -5.31 -11.11 -1.98
C TRP A 91 -6.66 -10.82 -1.33
N ALA A 92 -7.74 -10.80 -2.11
CA ALA A 92 -9.09 -10.64 -1.57
C ALA A 92 -9.43 -11.74 -0.54
N ALA A 93 -9.12 -12.99 -0.86
CA ALA A 93 -9.30 -14.11 0.07
C ALA A 93 -8.44 -13.98 1.34
N HIS A 94 -7.20 -13.49 1.20
CA HIS A 94 -6.30 -13.22 2.33
C HIS A 94 -6.89 -12.13 3.25
N LEU A 95 -7.37 -11.03 2.69
CA LEU A 95 -8.01 -9.94 3.44
C LEU A 95 -9.27 -10.41 4.14
N ASP A 96 -10.11 -11.21 3.47
CA ASP A 96 -11.29 -11.83 4.07
C ASP A 96 -10.91 -12.68 5.29
N GLY A 97 -9.86 -13.47 5.18
CA GLY A 97 -9.36 -14.30 6.27
C GLY A 97 -8.87 -13.49 7.47
N LEU A 98 -8.45 -12.25 7.26
CA LEU A 98 -8.03 -11.31 8.31
C LEU A 98 -9.18 -10.41 8.81
N GLY A 99 -10.36 -10.51 8.22
CA GLY A 99 -11.48 -9.62 8.55
C GLY A 99 -11.28 -8.19 8.09
N VAL A 100 -10.47 -7.97 7.06
CA VAL A 100 -10.22 -6.64 6.47
C VAL A 100 -11.20 -6.40 5.33
N GLU A 101 -12.00 -5.36 5.44
CA GLU A 101 -12.92 -4.94 4.38
C GLU A 101 -12.14 -4.50 3.15
N HIS A 102 -12.62 -4.87 1.97
CA HIS A 102 -12.02 -4.49 0.70
C HIS A 102 -13.08 -4.38 -0.39
N SER A 103 -12.74 -3.74 -1.50
CA SER A 103 -13.59 -3.68 -2.68
C SER A 103 -13.70 -5.07 -3.36
N PRO A 104 -14.68 -5.28 -4.23
CA PRO A 104 -14.55 -6.35 -5.22
C PRO A 104 -13.33 -6.08 -6.10
N VAL A 105 -12.89 -7.08 -6.86
CA VAL A 105 -11.90 -6.87 -7.91
C VAL A 105 -12.52 -5.96 -8.97
N ILE A 106 -11.82 -4.89 -9.32
CA ILE A 106 -12.30 -3.83 -10.20
C ILE A 106 -11.54 -3.90 -11.52
N GLU A 107 -12.25 -3.88 -12.63
CA GLU A 107 -11.64 -3.65 -13.94
C GLU A 107 -11.38 -2.14 -14.06
N ALA A 108 -10.12 -1.75 -13.85
CA ALA A 108 -9.69 -0.35 -13.80
C ALA A 108 -9.29 0.16 -15.19
N SER A 109 -8.56 1.27 -15.25
CA SER A 109 -8.24 1.93 -16.53
C SER A 109 -7.44 1.07 -17.49
N ILE A 110 -6.44 0.35 -17.01
CA ILE A 110 -5.56 -0.50 -17.86
C ILE A 110 -5.44 -1.93 -17.37
N GLY A 111 -5.62 -2.18 -16.09
CA GLY A 111 -5.55 -3.50 -15.46
C GLY A 111 -6.66 -3.68 -14.44
N TRP A 112 -6.41 -4.51 -13.44
CA TRP A 112 -7.36 -4.76 -12.36
C TRP A 112 -6.85 -4.20 -11.05
N LEU A 113 -7.77 -3.87 -10.16
CA LEU A 113 -7.54 -3.12 -8.94
C LEU A 113 -8.29 -3.74 -7.77
N LEU A 114 -7.66 -3.77 -6.60
CA LEU A 114 -8.29 -4.04 -5.32
C LEU A 114 -8.01 -2.88 -4.38
N VAL A 115 -9.04 -2.40 -3.69
CA VAL A 115 -8.96 -1.23 -2.79
C VAL A 115 -9.35 -1.64 -1.38
N PHE A 116 -8.57 -1.22 -0.41
CA PHE A 116 -8.87 -1.37 1.02
C PHE A 116 -8.20 -0.22 1.80
N ALA A 117 -8.40 -0.16 3.09
CA ALA A 117 -7.84 0.90 3.91
C ALA A 117 -7.05 0.34 5.08
N ASP A 118 -6.01 1.07 5.49
CA ASP A 118 -5.27 0.79 6.71
C ASP A 118 -6.02 1.28 7.97
N PRO A 119 -5.49 1.04 9.20
CA PRO A 119 -6.18 1.47 10.43
C PRO A 119 -6.45 2.97 10.56
N ASP A 120 -5.68 3.81 9.87
CA ASP A 120 -5.86 5.27 9.86
C ASP A 120 -6.71 5.76 8.67
N GLY A 121 -7.24 4.85 7.86
CA GLY A 121 -8.07 5.19 6.71
C GLY A 121 -7.30 5.53 5.44
N LEU A 122 -5.97 5.34 5.42
CA LEU A 122 -5.20 5.48 4.19
C LEU A 122 -5.69 4.45 3.17
N ALA A 123 -6.04 4.90 1.97
CA ALA A 123 -6.44 3.99 0.91
C ALA A 123 -5.22 3.26 0.35
N LEU A 124 -5.33 1.95 0.26
CA LEU A 124 -4.30 1.08 -0.28
C LEU A 124 -4.81 0.41 -1.55
N HIS A 125 -4.02 0.47 -2.59
CA HIS A 125 -4.33 -0.11 -3.89
C HIS A 125 -3.36 -1.24 -4.21
N LEU A 126 -3.92 -2.35 -4.70
CA LEU A 126 -3.18 -3.39 -5.40
C LEU A 126 -3.60 -3.36 -6.86
N TYR A 127 -2.66 -3.16 -7.76
CA TYR A 127 -2.90 -3.00 -9.20
C TYR A 127 -2.11 -4.03 -9.98
N THR A 128 -2.68 -4.57 -11.04
CA THR A 128 -2.00 -5.60 -11.83
C THR A 128 -1.04 -5.01 -12.86
N TRP A 129 0.10 -5.67 -13.08
CA TRP A 129 0.92 -5.42 -14.25
C TRP A 129 0.24 -5.93 -15.53
N ASP A 130 -0.49 -7.06 -15.45
CA ASP A 130 -1.29 -7.53 -16.57
C ASP A 130 -2.38 -6.52 -16.93
N GLU A 131 -2.52 -6.25 -18.20
CA GLU A 131 -3.50 -5.32 -18.75
C GLU A 131 -4.66 -6.10 -19.40
N HIS A 132 -5.88 -5.56 -19.31
CA HIS A 132 -7.05 -6.18 -19.95
C HIS A 132 -7.22 -5.79 -21.42
N GLY A 133 -6.50 -4.77 -21.89
CA GLY A 133 -6.54 -4.33 -23.29
C GLY A 133 -7.82 -3.60 -23.72
N ARG A 134 -8.67 -3.20 -22.75
CA ARG A 134 -9.93 -2.49 -23.04
C ARG A 134 -9.76 -1.00 -22.81
N ASP A 135 -10.49 -0.21 -23.62
CA ASP A 135 -10.54 1.24 -23.47
C ASP A 135 -11.60 1.62 -22.42
N HIS A 136 -11.18 2.32 -21.38
CA HIS A 136 -12.05 2.84 -20.31
C HIS A 136 -11.95 4.36 -20.19
N ALA A 137 -11.46 5.05 -21.22
CA ALA A 137 -11.24 6.50 -21.19
C ALA A 137 -12.51 7.31 -20.90
N ASP A 138 -13.68 6.78 -21.23
CA ASP A 138 -14.98 7.40 -20.99
C ASP A 138 -15.61 7.05 -19.63
N ARG A 139 -14.91 6.28 -18.79
CA ARG A 139 -15.42 5.83 -17.50
C ARG A 139 -14.72 6.54 -16.34
N PRO A 140 -15.47 7.28 -15.52
CA PRO A 140 -14.89 7.92 -14.34
C PRO A 140 -14.62 6.93 -13.21
N GLY A 141 -13.79 7.35 -12.27
CA GLY A 141 -13.49 6.59 -11.06
C GLY A 141 -12.56 5.40 -11.30
N TYR A 142 -12.81 4.30 -10.59
CA TYR A 142 -11.94 3.12 -10.62
C TYR A 142 -12.24 2.13 -11.75
N GLY A 143 -13.23 2.42 -12.58
CA GLY A 143 -13.73 1.47 -13.55
C GLY A 143 -14.95 0.70 -13.02
N ARG A 144 -15.02 -0.61 -13.25
CA ARG A 144 -16.17 -1.42 -12.81
C ARG A 144 -15.73 -2.68 -12.07
N ALA A 145 -16.56 -3.12 -11.14
CA ALA A 145 -16.38 -4.42 -10.48
C ALA A 145 -16.55 -5.57 -11.49
N VAL A 146 -15.77 -6.62 -11.30
CA VAL A 146 -15.78 -7.81 -12.15
C VAL A 146 -16.02 -9.07 -11.32
#